data_fc903a309a88ac7429eb854c5aac02db
#
_entry.id   fc903a309a88ac7429eb854c5aac02db
#
_cell.length_a   1.000
_cell.length_b   1.000
_cell.length_c   1.000
_cell.angle_alpha   90.00
_cell.angle_beta   90.00
_cell.angle_gamma   90.00
#
_symmetry.space_group_name_H-M   'P 1'
#
loop_
_entity.id
_entity.type
_entity.pdbx_description
1 polymer ?
#
loop_
_entity_poly.entity_id
_entity_poly.type
_entity_poly.pdbx_seq_one_letter_code
_entity_poly.pdbx_strand_id
1 'polypeptide(L)'
;MTGRDRTFVIVGASLAGAKATEALRQEGFEGRVVLIGEEATRPYERPPLSKKYLRGEADRSTVYVHDESFYDEQAIELRAGSRASGIDAGAAEVVLDDGSRLGYDALLLATGAEPRRLPVPGADLDGVYYLRTLDDSDRLRAAISAAGRVVVIGAGWIGSEVAASAREMGAGVAVVEMAHLPLERIMGPEVGRVYRDLHTSHGVDLHFGVGVEALVGSSAVSGVRLADGTTVEGDMVVVGVGVAPRVELAESAGLTVDNGIVVDDRLRTSAANIYAAGDVANAWHPLFRTRLRVEHWANALNQGPAAARNMLGADRPYDRIPYFFSDQYDFGMEYSGHAPRWERVVFRGQPDKGEFIAFWLDGEGRVLAGMNANIWDVTGPIQDLVRARRPVDVDRLTDPEVPLESLAVS
;
A
#
# COMPACT_ATOMS: atom_id res chain seq x y z
N MET A 1 17.34 -22.55 -26.32
CA MET A 1 16.93 -21.18 -26.72
C MET A 1 17.99 -20.24 -26.23
N THR A 2 18.49 -19.35 -27.05
CA THR A 2 19.39 -18.27 -26.62
C THR A 2 18.56 -17.33 -25.76
N GLY A 3 19.16 -16.59 -24.82
CA GLY A 3 18.40 -15.65 -23.96
C GLY A 3 17.59 -14.60 -24.74
N ARG A 4 17.96 -14.36 -26.00
CA ARG A 4 17.30 -13.41 -26.93
C ARG A 4 15.93 -13.88 -27.46
N ASP A 5 15.67 -15.18 -27.48
CA ASP A 5 14.43 -15.75 -28.02
C ASP A 5 13.30 -15.83 -26.96
N ARG A 6 13.60 -15.47 -25.70
CA ARG A 6 12.64 -15.54 -24.59
C ARG A 6 11.78 -14.28 -24.50
N THR A 7 10.51 -14.45 -24.16
CA THR A 7 9.57 -13.37 -23.89
C THR A 7 9.13 -13.40 -22.44
N PHE A 8 9.33 -12.30 -21.71
CA PHE A 8 8.80 -12.10 -20.38
C PHE A 8 7.66 -11.08 -20.41
N VAL A 9 6.53 -11.48 -19.86
CA VAL A 9 5.33 -10.63 -19.80
C VAL A 9 5.08 -10.24 -18.34
N ILE A 10 4.81 -8.97 -18.12
CA ILE A 10 4.45 -8.40 -16.83
C ILE A 10 3.06 -7.78 -16.94
N VAL A 11 2.10 -8.26 -16.16
CA VAL A 11 0.73 -7.73 -16.10
C VAL A 11 0.57 -6.89 -14.85
N GLY A 12 0.40 -5.58 -15.05
CA GLY A 12 0.32 -4.55 -14.01
C GLY A 12 1.42 -3.51 -14.15
N ALA A 13 1.14 -2.41 -14.87
CA ALA A 13 2.05 -1.30 -15.12
C ALA A 13 1.99 -0.25 -14.00
N SER A 14 2.25 -0.66 -12.76
CA SER A 14 2.48 0.22 -11.62
C SER A 14 3.89 -0.02 -11.07
N LEU A 15 4.19 0.40 -9.84
CA LEU A 15 5.54 0.38 -9.26
C LEU A 15 6.21 -1.01 -9.34
N ALA A 16 5.53 -2.07 -8.91
CA ALA A 16 6.13 -3.42 -8.91
C ALA A 16 6.47 -3.90 -10.33
N GLY A 17 5.57 -3.69 -11.30
CA GLY A 17 5.82 -4.06 -12.70
C GLY A 17 6.94 -3.23 -13.33
N ALA A 18 6.94 -1.91 -13.14
CA ALA A 18 8.01 -1.03 -13.65
C ALA A 18 9.38 -1.41 -13.08
N LYS A 19 9.47 -1.65 -11.78
CA LYS A 19 10.72 -2.06 -11.13
C LYS A 19 11.16 -3.48 -11.48
N ALA A 20 10.22 -4.36 -11.85
CA ALA A 20 10.55 -5.66 -12.39
C ALA A 20 11.18 -5.54 -13.79
N THR A 21 10.60 -4.72 -14.69
CA THR A 21 11.17 -4.52 -16.04
C THR A 21 12.55 -3.88 -15.99
N GLU A 22 12.73 -2.88 -15.12
CA GLU A 22 14.04 -2.27 -14.86
C GLU A 22 15.06 -3.33 -14.42
N ALA A 23 14.70 -4.16 -13.43
CA ALA A 23 15.59 -5.19 -12.92
C ALA A 23 15.96 -6.25 -13.98
N LEU A 24 15.01 -6.65 -14.85
CA LEU A 24 15.32 -7.55 -15.96
C LEU A 24 16.44 -7.00 -16.85
N ARG A 25 16.40 -5.70 -17.16
CA ARG A 25 17.43 -5.06 -18.00
C ARG A 25 18.75 -4.89 -17.25
N GLN A 26 18.70 -4.49 -15.97
CA GLN A 26 19.90 -4.39 -15.13
C GLN A 26 20.63 -5.73 -14.95
N GLU A 27 19.89 -6.84 -14.90
CA GLU A 27 20.45 -8.20 -14.83
C GLU A 27 20.85 -8.76 -16.21
N GLY A 28 20.81 -7.94 -17.26
CA GLY A 28 21.29 -8.29 -18.60
C GLY A 28 20.36 -9.18 -19.43
N PHE A 29 19.07 -9.21 -19.13
CA PHE A 29 18.11 -9.95 -19.96
C PHE A 29 17.92 -9.26 -21.31
N GLU A 30 18.32 -9.91 -22.40
CA GLU A 30 18.25 -9.39 -23.78
C GLU A 30 16.96 -9.81 -24.53
N GLY A 31 16.11 -10.65 -23.94
CA GLY A 31 14.86 -11.11 -24.54
C GLY A 31 13.80 -10.02 -24.58
N ARG A 32 12.65 -10.34 -25.16
CA ARG A 32 11.51 -9.43 -25.22
C ARG A 32 10.90 -9.24 -23.83
N VAL A 33 10.65 -7.98 -23.43
CA VAL A 33 9.97 -7.59 -22.18
C VAL A 33 8.73 -6.81 -22.55
N VAL A 34 7.55 -7.28 -22.12
CA VAL A 34 6.26 -6.62 -22.34
C VAL A 34 5.65 -6.25 -21.00
N LEU A 35 5.36 -4.97 -20.79
CA LEU A 35 4.69 -4.44 -19.61
C LEU A 35 3.28 -3.98 -20.00
N ILE A 36 2.26 -4.62 -19.41
CA ILE A 36 0.85 -4.39 -19.72
C ILE A 36 0.18 -3.62 -18.57
N GLY A 37 -0.47 -2.52 -18.89
CA GLY A 37 -1.20 -1.67 -17.93
C GLY A 37 -2.58 -1.30 -18.42
N GLU A 38 -3.59 -1.45 -17.56
CA GLU A 38 -4.98 -1.05 -17.82
C GLU A 38 -5.13 0.47 -17.93
N GLU A 39 -4.38 1.22 -17.11
CA GLU A 39 -4.36 2.68 -17.16
C GLU A 39 -3.60 3.16 -18.40
N ALA A 40 -4.11 4.19 -19.07
CA ALA A 40 -3.47 4.80 -20.25
C ALA A 40 -2.19 5.59 -19.91
N THR A 41 -1.87 5.67 -18.64
CA THR A 41 -0.73 6.41 -18.08
C THR A 41 0.44 5.47 -17.84
N ARG A 42 1.67 5.93 -18.11
CA ARG A 42 2.87 5.17 -17.75
C ARG A 42 2.97 4.96 -16.23
N PRO A 43 3.74 3.96 -15.75
CA PRO A 43 3.85 3.64 -14.31
C PRO A 43 4.20 4.84 -13.44
N TYR A 44 3.51 4.96 -12.31
CA TYR A 44 3.68 6.03 -11.35
C TYR A 44 3.60 5.51 -9.90
N GLU A 45 4.07 6.31 -8.96
CA GLU A 45 4.05 6.05 -7.54
C GLU A 45 2.74 6.51 -6.89
N ARG A 46 2.16 5.69 -6.01
CA ARG A 46 0.87 6.00 -5.37
C ARG A 46 0.98 6.86 -4.11
N PRO A 47 2.06 6.82 -3.29
CA PRO A 47 2.13 7.60 -2.06
C PRO A 47 1.90 9.11 -2.22
N PRO A 48 2.29 9.78 -3.30
CA PRO A 48 2.00 11.21 -3.48
C PRO A 48 0.51 11.54 -3.64
N LEU A 49 -0.31 10.57 -4.09
CA LEU A 49 -1.71 10.78 -4.49
C LEU A 49 -2.66 11.14 -3.34
N SER A 50 -2.29 10.84 -2.09
CA SER A 50 -3.01 11.23 -0.87
C SER A 50 -2.36 12.41 -0.13
N LYS A 51 -1.21 12.92 -0.63
CA LYS A 51 -0.33 13.89 0.03
C LYS A 51 -0.08 15.11 -0.89
N LYS A 52 1.19 15.41 -1.16
CA LYS A 52 1.64 16.61 -1.91
C LYS A 52 1.00 16.73 -3.29
N TYR A 53 0.80 15.61 -4.01
CA TYR A 53 0.13 15.67 -5.31
C TYR A 53 -1.34 16.03 -5.17
N LEU A 54 -2.06 15.45 -4.20
CA LEU A 54 -3.46 15.79 -3.90
C LEU A 54 -3.62 17.28 -3.56
N ARG A 55 -2.69 17.83 -2.78
CA ARG A 55 -2.70 19.25 -2.40
C ARG A 55 -2.26 20.21 -3.52
N GLY A 56 -1.79 19.69 -4.66
CA GLY A 56 -1.27 20.50 -5.76
C GLY A 56 0.11 21.09 -5.52
N GLU A 57 0.86 20.56 -4.56
CA GLU A 57 2.23 20.96 -4.20
C GLU A 57 3.31 20.21 -4.98
N ALA A 58 2.92 19.20 -5.75
CA ALA A 58 3.80 18.42 -6.59
C ALA A 58 3.25 18.33 -8.01
N ASP A 59 4.11 18.49 -9.00
CA ASP A 59 3.76 18.38 -10.42
C ASP A 59 3.49 16.91 -10.80
N ARG A 60 2.61 16.70 -11.79
CA ARG A 60 2.31 15.38 -12.36
C ARG A 60 3.56 14.64 -12.85
N SER A 61 4.56 15.35 -13.34
CA SER A 61 5.83 14.77 -13.80
C SER A 61 6.61 14.06 -12.70
N THR A 62 6.46 14.50 -11.44
CA THR A 62 7.23 13.99 -10.30
C THR A 62 6.71 12.67 -9.74
N VAL A 63 5.50 12.25 -10.14
CA VAL A 63 4.93 10.98 -9.64
C VAL A 63 5.32 9.76 -10.46
N TYR A 64 5.88 9.93 -11.66
CA TYR A 64 6.23 8.81 -12.52
C TYR A 64 7.44 8.04 -12.01
N VAL A 65 7.42 6.70 -12.15
CA VAL A 65 8.51 5.81 -11.71
C VAL A 65 9.76 6.03 -12.54
N HIS A 66 9.58 6.29 -13.83
CA HIS A 66 10.66 6.54 -14.81
C HIS A 66 10.27 7.66 -15.77
N ASP A 67 11.28 8.28 -16.39
CA ASP A 67 11.08 9.23 -17.47
C ASP A 67 10.39 8.58 -18.67
N GLU A 68 9.82 9.40 -19.54
CA GLU A 68 9.05 8.93 -20.70
C GLU A 68 9.88 8.10 -21.66
N SER A 69 11.15 8.48 -21.90
CA SER A 69 12.07 7.80 -22.80
C SER A 69 12.56 6.44 -22.26
N PHE A 70 12.46 6.19 -20.95
CA PHE A 70 13.04 5.01 -20.31
C PHE A 70 12.62 3.69 -20.96
N TYR A 71 11.33 3.55 -21.29
CA TYR A 71 10.81 2.28 -21.82
C TYR A 71 11.36 1.98 -23.20
N ASP A 72 11.47 3.00 -24.07
CA ASP A 72 12.06 2.87 -25.40
C ASP A 72 13.58 2.63 -25.32
N GLU A 73 14.30 3.41 -24.51
CA GLU A 73 15.75 3.28 -24.31
C GLU A 73 16.14 1.89 -23.76
N GLN A 74 15.29 1.33 -22.91
CA GLN A 74 15.50 0.00 -22.32
C GLN A 74 14.85 -1.13 -23.16
N ALA A 75 14.32 -0.84 -24.34
CA ALA A 75 13.61 -1.79 -25.20
C ALA A 75 12.52 -2.59 -24.42
N ILE A 76 11.73 -1.90 -23.61
CA ILE A 76 10.58 -2.42 -22.88
C ILE A 76 9.32 -2.03 -23.66
N GLU A 77 8.57 -3.02 -24.13
CA GLU A 77 7.29 -2.80 -24.81
C GLU A 77 6.21 -2.46 -23.76
N LEU A 78 5.98 -1.14 -23.54
CA LEU A 78 4.92 -0.67 -22.65
C LEU A 78 3.59 -0.64 -23.40
N ARG A 79 2.61 -1.42 -22.96
CA ARG A 79 1.23 -1.41 -23.44
C ARG A 79 0.33 -0.74 -22.41
N ALA A 80 0.38 0.58 -22.32
CA ALA A 80 -0.54 1.37 -21.51
C ALA A 80 -1.94 1.40 -22.16
N GLY A 81 -2.98 1.42 -21.34
CA GLY A 81 -4.38 1.35 -21.81
C GLY A 81 -4.79 -0.03 -22.32
N SER A 82 -4.02 -1.09 -22.04
CA SER A 82 -4.32 -2.46 -22.42
C SER A 82 -4.60 -3.30 -21.19
N ARG A 83 -5.75 -4.00 -21.20
CA ARG A 83 -6.15 -4.86 -20.08
C ARG A 83 -5.93 -6.32 -20.43
N ALA A 84 -5.26 -7.06 -19.53
CA ALA A 84 -5.26 -8.50 -19.58
C ALA A 84 -6.63 -9.03 -19.10
N SER A 85 -7.30 -9.82 -19.94
CA SER A 85 -8.62 -10.37 -19.66
C SER A 85 -8.59 -11.86 -19.29
N GLY A 86 -7.47 -12.56 -19.56
CA GLY A 86 -7.31 -13.97 -19.22
C GLY A 86 -5.86 -14.45 -19.34
N ILE A 87 -5.60 -15.62 -18.76
CA ILE A 87 -4.33 -16.34 -18.87
C ILE A 87 -4.63 -17.77 -19.24
N ASP A 88 -4.05 -18.23 -20.33
CA ASP A 88 -3.98 -19.65 -20.68
C ASP A 88 -2.63 -20.21 -20.18
N ALA A 89 -2.64 -20.75 -18.96
CA ALA A 89 -1.41 -21.28 -18.35
C ALA A 89 -0.88 -22.53 -19.09
N GLY A 90 -1.75 -23.28 -19.79
CA GLY A 90 -1.36 -24.45 -20.56
C GLY A 90 -0.67 -24.10 -21.87
N ALA A 91 -1.13 -23.07 -22.57
CA ALA A 91 -0.49 -22.54 -23.77
C ALA A 91 0.62 -21.54 -23.48
N ALA A 92 0.80 -21.10 -22.23
CA ALA A 92 1.67 -20.01 -21.79
C ALA A 92 1.37 -18.70 -22.54
N GLU A 93 0.10 -18.27 -22.53
CA GLU A 93 -0.37 -17.06 -23.21
C GLU A 93 -1.17 -16.16 -22.26
N VAL A 94 -0.97 -14.84 -22.38
CA VAL A 94 -1.85 -13.81 -21.82
C VAL A 94 -2.80 -13.34 -22.91
N VAL A 95 -4.09 -13.28 -22.58
CA VAL A 95 -5.15 -12.78 -23.48
C VAL A 95 -5.48 -11.34 -23.09
N LEU A 96 -5.51 -10.44 -24.06
CA LEU A 96 -5.90 -9.04 -23.85
C LEU A 96 -7.39 -8.84 -24.18
N ASP A 97 -7.95 -7.72 -23.76
CA ASP A 97 -9.35 -7.34 -23.97
C ASP A 97 -9.72 -7.10 -25.45
N ASP A 98 -8.72 -6.78 -26.30
CA ASP A 98 -8.88 -6.70 -27.77
C ASP A 98 -8.86 -8.09 -28.45
N GLY A 99 -8.73 -9.17 -27.68
CA GLY A 99 -8.64 -10.55 -28.16
C GLY A 99 -7.25 -10.98 -28.62
N SER A 100 -6.25 -10.10 -28.60
CA SER A 100 -4.88 -10.48 -28.92
C SER A 100 -4.27 -11.38 -27.84
N ARG A 101 -3.30 -12.22 -28.23
CA ARG A 101 -2.63 -13.18 -27.36
C ARG A 101 -1.12 -12.95 -27.38
N LEU A 102 -0.52 -13.04 -26.21
CA LEU A 102 0.91 -12.86 -26.01
C LEU A 102 1.50 -14.10 -25.34
N GLY A 103 2.30 -14.85 -26.09
CA GLY A 103 3.08 -15.96 -25.53
C GLY A 103 4.15 -15.47 -24.54
N TYR A 104 4.39 -16.24 -23.50
CA TYR A 104 5.44 -15.94 -22.51
C TYR A 104 6.26 -17.18 -22.12
N ASP A 105 7.55 -16.98 -21.85
CA ASP A 105 8.42 -17.95 -21.17
C ASP A 105 8.33 -17.79 -19.64
N ALA A 106 8.10 -16.57 -19.16
CA ALA A 106 7.77 -16.27 -17.77
C ALA A 106 6.77 -15.11 -17.69
N LEU A 107 5.86 -15.20 -16.73
CA LEU A 107 4.80 -14.22 -16.46
C LEU A 107 4.92 -13.69 -15.03
N LEU A 108 4.84 -12.36 -14.85
CA LEU A 108 4.68 -11.72 -13.56
C LEU A 108 3.29 -11.07 -13.45
N LEU A 109 2.54 -11.45 -12.41
CA LEU A 109 1.29 -10.82 -12.03
C LEU A 109 1.56 -9.75 -10.97
N ALA A 110 1.43 -8.49 -11.36
CA ALA A 110 1.60 -7.30 -10.53
C ALA A 110 0.33 -6.43 -10.55
N THR A 111 -0.85 -7.09 -10.56
CA THR A 111 -2.18 -6.48 -10.73
C THR A 111 -2.61 -5.60 -9.56
N GLY A 112 -1.93 -5.71 -8.42
CA GLY A 112 -2.14 -4.85 -7.27
C GLY A 112 -3.46 -5.11 -6.54
N ALA A 113 -4.10 -4.04 -6.07
CA ALA A 113 -5.35 -4.08 -5.33
C ALA A 113 -6.26 -2.93 -5.75
N GLU A 114 -7.55 -3.03 -5.45
CA GLU A 114 -8.56 -2.00 -5.72
C GLU A 114 -9.30 -1.60 -4.43
N PRO A 115 -9.81 -0.37 -4.33
CA PRO A 115 -10.60 0.08 -3.17
C PRO A 115 -11.86 -0.76 -2.98
N ARG A 116 -12.11 -1.17 -1.74
CA ARG A 116 -13.38 -1.79 -1.37
C ARG A 116 -14.51 -0.80 -1.52
N ARG A 117 -15.57 -1.19 -2.20
CA ARG A 117 -16.78 -0.39 -2.31
C ARG A 117 -17.56 -0.46 -1.00
N LEU A 118 -18.11 0.67 -0.56
CA LEU A 118 -18.97 0.74 0.63
C LEU A 118 -20.36 0.17 0.29
N PRO A 119 -20.80 -0.93 0.90
CA PRO A 119 -22.05 -1.59 0.53
C PRO A 119 -23.25 -1.02 1.30
N VAL A 120 -23.50 0.30 1.16
CA VAL A 120 -24.62 0.99 1.82
C VAL A 120 -25.46 1.76 0.80
N PRO A 121 -26.75 2.03 1.08
CA PRO A 121 -27.57 2.89 0.24
C PRO A 121 -26.91 4.26 0.02
N GLY A 122 -26.99 4.76 -1.22
CA GLY A 122 -26.45 6.06 -1.60
C GLY A 122 -24.95 6.07 -1.92
N ALA A 123 -24.27 4.92 -1.91
CA ALA A 123 -22.84 4.83 -2.24
C ALA A 123 -22.50 5.15 -3.72
N ASP A 124 -23.52 5.26 -4.55
CA ASP A 124 -23.47 5.60 -5.99
C ASP A 124 -23.89 7.06 -6.28
N LEU A 125 -24.21 7.85 -5.25
CA LEU A 125 -24.51 9.28 -5.42
C LEU A 125 -23.31 10.05 -5.96
N ASP A 126 -23.58 11.11 -6.73
CA ASP A 126 -22.55 12.06 -7.12
C ASP A 126 -21.89 12.66 -5.88
N GLY A 127 -20.57 12.92 -5.95
CA GLY A 127 -19.82 13.45 -4.81
C GLY A 127 -19.27 12.37 -3.86
N VAL A 128 -19.41 11.09 -4.21
CA VAL A 128 -18.75 9.96 -3.50
C VAL A 128 -17.48 9.55 -4.23
N TYR A 129 -16.34 9.61 -3.53
CA TYR A 129 -15.00 9.39 -4.10
C TYR A 129 -14.28 8.23 -3.43
N TYR A 130 -13.44 7.58 -4.23
CA TYR A 130 -12.44 6.61 -3.81
C TYR A 130 -11.08 7.08 -4.34
N LEU A 131 -10.00 6.73 -3.67
CA LEU A 131 -8.66 7.10 -4.11
C LEU A 131 -7.82 5.85 -4.40
N ARG A 132 -7.40 5.69 -5.65
CA ARG A 132 -6.44 4.66 -6.06
C ARG A 132 -5.57 5.12 -7.21
N THR A 133 -6.14 5.78 -8.22
CA THR A 133 -5.46 6.16 -9.45
C THR A 133 -5.06 7.64 -9.45
N LEU A 134 -4.20 8.01 -10.38
CA LEU A 134 -3.79 9.40 -10.60
C LEU A 134 -5.01 10.27 -10.96
N ASP A 135 -5.90 9.74 -11.82
CA ASP A 135 -7.14 10.42 -12.21
C ASP A 135 -8.12 10.55 -11.03
N ASP A 136 -8.14 9.59 -10.08
CA ASP A 136 -8.91 9.74 -8.85
C ASP A 136 -8.37 10.90 -8.01
N SER A 137 -7.05 11.02 -7.88
CA SER A 137 -6.44 12.13 -7.13
C SER A 137 -6.74 13.48 -7.76
N ASP A 138 -6.68 13.58 -9.10
CA ASP A 138 -7.02 14.82 -9.82
C ASP A 138 -8.48 15.23 -9.60
N ARG A 139 -9.43 14.26 -9.72
CA ARG A 139 -10.85 14.50 -9.43
C ARG A 139 -11.08 14.86 -7.97
N LEU A 140 -10.43 14.16 -7.05
CA LEU A 140 -10.54 14.40 -5.63
C LEU A 140 -10.02 15.79 -5.24
N ARG A 141 -8.87 16.22 -5.78
CA ARG A 141 -8.33 17.57 -5.59
C ARG A 141 -9.30 18.65 -6.04
N ALA A 142 -9.88 18.50 -7.24
CA ALA A 142 -10.87 19.45 -7.75
C ALA A 142 -12.10 19.52 -6.87
N ALA A 143 -12.60 18.37 -6.40
CA ALA A 143 -13.76 18.27 -5.52
C ALA A 143 -13.49 18.89 -4.14
N ILE A 144 -12.35 18.59 -3.50
CA ILE A 144 -11.97 19.19 -2.20
C ILE A 144 -11.85 20.70 -2.31
N SER A 145 -11.26 21.23 -3.40
CA SER A 145 -11.11 22.66 -3.61
C SER A 145 -12.44 23.40 -3.76
N ALA A 146 -13.50 22.72 -4.15
CA ALA A 146 -14.85 23.28 -4.28
C ALA A 146 -15.75 23.03 -3.07
N ALA A 147 -15.40 22.06 -2.20
CA ALA A 147 -16.20 21.65 -1.06
C ALA A 147 -15.97 22.56 0.15
N GLY A 148 -17.05 22.90 0.87
CA GLY A 148 -16.96 23.52 2.20
C GLY A 148 -16.63 22.48 3.28
N ARG A 149 -17.16 21.25 3.14
CA ARG A 149 -16.97 20.17 4.12
C ARG A 149 -16.84 18.79 3.44
N VAL A 150 -15.80 18.08 3.82
CA VAL A 150 -15.47 16.71 3.38
C VAL A 150 -15.77 15.73 4.51
N VAL A 151 -16.49 14.65 4.22
CA VAL A 151 -16.63 13.52 5.16
C VAL A 151 -15.77 12.36 4.66
N VAL A 152 -14.84 11.89 5.50
CA VAL A 152 -13.99 10.74 5.22
C VAL A 152 -14.54 9.53 5.98
N ILE A 153 -14.84 8.44 5.29
CA ILE A 153 -15.26 7.17 5.88
C ILE A 153 -14.08 6.22 5.93
N GLY A 154 -13.68 5.85 7.15
CA GLY A 154 -12.52 5.03 7.46
C GLY A 154 -11.30 5.85 7.89
N ALA A 155 -10.80 5.58 9.09
CA ALA A 155 -9.60 6.18 9.67
C ALA A 155 -8.38 5.25 9.58
N GLY A 156 -8.25 4.51 8.46
CA GLY A 156 -7.02 3.83 8.05
C GLY A 156 -6.01 4.81 7.44
N TRP A 157 -4.87 4.31 6.95
CA TRP A 157 -3.79 5.17 6.42
C TRP A 157 -4.27 6.15 5.36
N ILE A 158 -4.91 5.68 4.30
CA ILE A 158 -5.35 6.53 3.19
C ILE A 158 -6.43 7.52 3.65
N GLY A 159 -7.40 7.09 4.46
CA GLY A 159 -8.44 7.98 4.98
C GLY A 159 -7.85 9.10 5.85
N SER A 160 -6.91 8.76 6.74
CA SER A 160 -6.23 9.76 7.59
C SER A 160 -5.36 10.72 6.78
N GLU A 161 -4.62 10.24 5.78
CA GLU A 161 -3.82 11.10 4.88
C GLU A 161 -4.69 12.04 4.04
N VAL A 162 -5.83 11.55 3.52
CA VAL A 162 -6.78 12.39 2.77
C VAL A 162 -7.44 13.41 3.70
N ALA A 163 -7.79 13.02 4.94
CA ALA A 163 -8.33 13.95 5.92
C ALA A 163 -7.34 15.07 6.25
N ALA A 164 -6.07 14.73 6.45
CA ALA A 164 -4.98 15.70 6.65
C ALA A 164 -4.83 16.63 5.45
N SER A 165 -4.73 16.09 4.24
CA SER A 165 -4.57 16.86 3.01
C SER A 165 -5.78 17.80 2.77
N ALA A 166 -7.01 17.33 3.00
CA ALA A 166 -8.21 18.16 2.86
C ALA A 166 -8.23 19.32 3.87
N ARG A 167 -7.77 19.07 5.12
CA ARG A 167 -7.60 20.14 6.12
C ARG A 167 -6.57 21.17 5.69
N GLU A 168 -5.41 20.75 5.20
CA GLU A 168 -4.37 21.64 4.70
C GLU A 168 -4.82 22.43 3.47
N MET A 169 -5.72 21.88 2.64
CA MET A 169 -6.39 22.59 1.54
C MET A 169 -7.48 23.56 2.00
N GLY A 170 -7.79 23.62 3.30
CA GLY A 170 -8.73 24.58 3.91
C GLY A 170 -10.17 24.09 4.05
N ALA A 171 -10.49 22.85 3.66
CA ALA A 171 -11.84 22.30 3.83
C ALA A 171 -12.18 22.00 5.30
N GLY A 172 -13.44 22.08 5.71
CA GLY A 172 -13.93 21.42 6.91
C GLY A 172 -13.86 19.92 6.73
N VAL A 173 -13.39 19.16 7.74
CA VAL A 173 -13.26 17.70 7.63
C VAL A 173 -13.93 17.01 8.80
N ALA A 174 -14.75 16.00 8.51
CA ALA A 174 -15.22 15.02 9.46
C ALA A 174 -14.68 13.62 9.09
N VAL A 175 -14.33 12.79 10.08
CA VAL A 175 -13.90 11.41 9.89
C VAL A 175 -14.83 10.47 10.65
N VAL A 176 -15.35 9.46 9.96
CA VAL A 176 -16.22 8.40 10.52
C VAL A 176 -15.45 7.08 10.53
N GLU A 177 -15.38 6.40 11.69
CA GLU A 177 -14.68 5.13 11.84
C GLU A 177 -15.44 4.20 12.81
N MET A 178 -15.53 2.92 12.47
CA MET A 178 -16.16 1.90 13.31
C MET A 178 -15.34 1.54 14.54
N ALA A 179 -14.02 1.64 14.47
CA ALA A 179 -13.13 1.47 15.62
C ALA A 179 -13.20 2.69 16.55
N HIS A 180 -12.76 2.55 17.80
CA HIS A 180 -12.80 3.64 18.78
C HIS A 180 -11.68 4.67 18.59
N LEU A 181 -10.65 4.31 17.81
CA LEU A 181 -9.51 5.18 17.50
C LEU A 181 -9.08 4.98 16.04
N PRO A 182 -8.45 5.98 15.42
CA PRO A 182 -7.85 5.81 14.11
C PRO A 182 -6.72 4.77 14.18
N LEU A 183 -6.57 3.99 13.12
CA LEU A 183 -5.52 2.97 12.99
C LEU A 183 -5.49 1.89 14.10
N GLU A 184 -6.48 1.85 14.99
CA GLU A 184 -6.49 1.01 16.20
C GLU A 184 -6.24 -0.47 15.90
N ARG A 185 -6.84 -0.99 14.84
CA ARG A 185 -6.72 -2.41 14.45
C ARG A 185 -5.30 -2.79 13.99
N ILE A 186 -4.52 -1.81 13.55
CA ILE A 186 -3.19 -2.01 12.95
C ILE A 186 -2.10 -1.66 13.96
N MET A 187 -2.28 -0.56 14.69
CA MET A 187 -1.25 0.06 15.52
C MET A 187 -1.53 -0.07 17.03
N GLY A 188 -2.74 -0.46 17.39
CA GLY A 188 -3.17 -0.52 18.79
C GLY A 188 -3.67 0.82 19.33
N PRO A 189 -4.29 0.78 20.52
CA PRO A 189 -4.91 1.98 21.11
C PRO A 189 -3.89 3.02 21.56
N GLU A 190 -2.66 2.63 21.86
CA GLU A 190 -1.60 3.56 22.30
C GLU A 190 -1.25 4.54 21.17
N VAL A 191 -0.91 4.03 20.00
CA VAL A 191 -0.59 4.84 18.82
C VAL A 191 -1.86 5.47 18.23
N GLY A 192 -2.99 4.78 18.27
CA GLY A 192 -4.29 5.32 17.85
C GLY A 192 -4.66 6.62 18.57
N ARG A 193 -4.34 6.75 19.88
CA ARG A 193 -4.55 8.01 20.62
C ARG A 193 -3.69 9.15 20.06
N VAL A 194 -2.44 8.91 19.70
CA VAL A 194 -1.57 9.93 19.09
C VAL A 194 -2.21 10.48 17.81
N TYR A 195 -2.70 9.60 16.93
CA TYR A 195 -3.36 10.04 15.70
C TYR A 195 -4.70 10.73 15.93
N ARG A 196 -5.48 10.30 16.91
CA ARG A 196 -6.70 11.01 17.32
C ARG A 196 -6.39 12.45 17.74
N ASP A 197 -5.37 12.61 18.60
CA ASP A 197 -5.00 13.91 19.15
C ASP A 197 -4.39 14.81 18.06
N LEU A 198 -3.62 14.23 17.12
CA LEU A 198 -3.11 14.90 15.94
C LEU A 198 -4.25 15.49 15.10
N HIS A 199 -5.23 14.67 14.71
CA HIS A 199 -6.36 15.14 13.90
C HIS A 199 -7.26 16.13 14.65
N THR A 200 -7.49 15.91 15.97
CA THR A 200 -8.26 16.82 16.81
C THR A 200 -7.58 18.19 16.89
N SER A 201 -6.26 18.25 17.06
CA SER A 201 -5.50 19.51 17.13
C SER A 201 -5.58 20.33 15.83
N HIS A 202 -5.80 19.64 14.69
CA HIS A 202 -6.00 20.27 13.39
C HIS A 202 -7.49 20.54 13.06
N GLY A 203 -8.39 20.37 14.04
CA GLY A 203 -9.81 20.72 13.90
C GLY A 203 -10.61 19.76 13.03
N VAL A 204 -10.20 18.48 12.97
CA VAL A 204 -11.01 17.42 12.35
C VAL A 204 -12.11 17.00 13.31
N ASP A 205 -13.34 16.89 12.82
CA ASP A 205 -14.50 16.40 13.55
C ASP A 205 -14.52 14.85 13.52
N LEU A 206 -14.35 14.20 14.66
CA LEU A 206 -14.11 12.76 14.76
C LEU A 206 -15.35 12.01 15.30
N HIS A 207 -15.89 11.07 14.49
CA HIS A 207 -17.02 10.21 14.82
C HIS A 207 -16.55 8.76 14.86
N PHE A 208 -16.13 8.28 16.03
CA PHE A 208 -15.54 6.96 16.24
C PHE A 208 -16.50 6.01 16.98
N GLY A 209 -16.29 4.69 16.82
CA GLY A 209 -17.11 3.66 17.43
C GLY A 209 -18.49 3.51 16.79
N VAL A 210 -18.69 4.06 15.60
CA VAL A 210 -19.99 4.07 14.90
C VAL A 210 -19.85 3.68 13.44
N GLY A 211 -20.76 2.84 12.95
CA GLY A 211 -20.83 2.44 11.55
C GLY A 211 -21.62 3.42 10.69
N VAL A 212 -21.42 3.34 9.37
CA VAL A 212 -22.22 4.07 8.38
C VAL A 212 -23.44 3.22 8.01
N GLU A 213 -24.63 3.82 8.07
CA GLU A 213 -25.88 3.19 7.64
C GLU A 213 -26.21 3.50 6.18
N ALA A 214 -26.05 4.77 5.77
CA ALA A 214 -26.35 5.23 4.42
C ALA A 214 -25.60 6.52 4.09
N LEU A 215 -25.37 6.79 2.82
CA LEU A 215 -25.06 8.12 2.32
C LEU A 215 -26.37 8.80 1.93
N VAL A 216 -26.57 10.05 2.37
CA VAL A 216 -27.81 10.79 2.18
C VAL A 216 -27.64 11.89 1.14
N GLY A 217 -28.67 12.11 0.34
CA GLY A 217 -28.70 13.10 -0.73
C GLY A 217 -29.83 12.81 -1.71
N SER A 218 -30.02 13.64 -2.71
CA SER A 218 -30.98 13.42 -3.80
C SER A 218 -30.27 12.93 -5.06
N SER A 219 -29.54 13.78 -5.77
CA SER A 219 -28.67 13.42 -6.90
C SER A 219 -27.20 13.40 -6.50
N ALA A 220 -26.82 14.28 -5.58
CA ALA A 220 -25.49 14.35 -5.01
C ALA A 220 -25.55 14.12 -3.49
N VAL A 221 -24.44 13.64 -2.93
CA VAL A 221 -24.33 13.42 -1.49
C VAL A 221 -24.40 14.76 -0.73
N SER A 222 -25.10 14.76 0.40
CA SER A 222 -25.20 15.90 1.32
C SER A 222 -24.82 15.53 2.76
N GLY A 223 -24.47 14.25 2.99
CA GLY A 223 -24.06 13.80 4.30
C GLY A 223 -24.01 12.28 4.44
N VAL A 224 -23.64 11.85 5.63
CA VAL A 224 -23.49 10.44 6.01
C VAL A 224 -24.38 10.17 7.21
N ARG A 225 -25.34 9.25 7.10
CA ARG A 225 -26.15 8.78 8.23
C ARG A 225 -25.43 7.64 8.92
N LEU A 226 -25.23 7.80 10.21
CA LEU A 226 -24.57 6.84 11.08
C LEU A 226 -25.57 5.84 11.68
N ALA A 227 -25.07 4.70 12.16
CA ALA A 227 -25.89 3.64 12.73
C ALA A 227 -26.59 4.02 14.04
N ASP A 228 -26.16 5.09 14.72
CA ASP A 228 -26.81 5.66 15.91
C ASP A 228 -27.92 6.67 15.57
N GLY A 229 -28.21 6.88 14.28
CA GLY A 229 -29.21 7.83 13.79
C GLY A 229 -28.68 9.24 13.56
N THR A 230 -27.45 9.56 13.95
CA THR A 230 -26.80 10.85 13.67
C THR A 230 -26.54 11.01 12.18
N THR A 231 -26.66 12.26 11.67
CA THR A 231 -26.22 12.59 10.31
C THR A 231 -25.06 13.57 10.37
N VAL A 232 -23.96 13.20 9.73
CA VAL A 232 -22.79 14.07 9.52
C VAL A 232 -22.93 14.72 8.17
N GLU A 233 -23.17 16.05 8.15
CA GLU A 233 -23.32 16.82 6.92
C GLU A 233 -21.99 16.97 6.20
N GLY A 234 -22.01 16.99 4.85
CA GLY A 234 -20.84 17.23 4.02
C GLY A 234 -21.19 17.31 2.54
N ASP A 235 -20.44 18.11 1.81
CA ASP A 235 -20.65 18.37 0.38
C ASP A 235 -20.09 17.24 -0.51
N MET A 236 -19.20 16.44 0.07
CA MET A 236 -18.60 15.28 -0.57
C MET A 236 -18.20 14.22 0.46
N VAL A 237 -18.05 12.97 -0.02
CA VAL A 237 -17.63 11.84 0.81
C VAL A 237 -16.43 11.16 0.16
N VAL A 238 -15.40 10.87 0.97
CA VAL A 238 -14.26 10.05 0.55
C VAL A 238 -14.30 8.73 1.31
N VAL A 239 -14.30 7.61 0.58
CA VAL A 239 -14.39 6.27 1.16
C VAL A 239 -13.02 5.61 1.18
N GLY A 240 -12.50 5.34 2.38
CA GLY A 240 -11.20 4.71 2.65
C GLY A 240 -11.31 3.48 3.54
N VAL A 241 -12.17 2.51 3.18
CA VAL A 241 -12.47 1.30 3.99
C VAL A 241 -11.59 0.09 3.65
N GLY A 242 -10.41 0.33 3.10
CA GLY A 242 -9.43 -0.70 2.71
C GLY A 242 -9.52 -1.09 1.24
N VAL A 243 -8.68 -2.06 0.86
CA VAL A 243 -8.55 -2.54 -0.51
C VAL A 243 -8.74 -4.06 -0.59
N ALA A 244 -9.01 -4.57 -1.79
CA ALA A 244 -9.04 -5.99 -2.12
C ALA A 244 -7.98 -6.30 -3.18
N PRO A 245 -7.24 -7.42 -3.08
CA PRO A 245 -6.29 -7.81 -4.11
C PRO A 245 -7.01 -8.18 -5.41
N ARG A 246 -6.46 -7.78 -6.56
CA ARG A 246 -7.03 -8.09 -7.89
C ARG A 246 -6.55 -9.45 -8.36
N VAL A 247 -7.31 -10.48 -8.03
CA VAL A 247 -6.92 -11.90 -8.20
C VAL A 247 -7.62 -12.61 -9.35
N GLU A 248 -8.55 -11.97 -10.04
CA GLU A 248 -9.45 -12.57 -11.03
C GLU A 248 -8.70 -13.28 -12.17
N LEU A 249 -7.59 -12.68 -12.64
CA LEU A 249 -6.72 -13.32 -13.64
C LEU A 249 -6.07 -14.59 -13.13
N ALA A 250 -5.63 -14.59 -11.86
CA ALA A 250 -5.02 -15.76 -11.24
C ALA A 250 -6.05 -16.88 -11.03
N GLU A 251 -7.25 -16.53 -10.56
CA GLU A 251 -8.36 -17.47 -10.38
C GLU A 251 -8.79 -18.11 -11.70
N SER A 252 -8.93 -17.31 -12.76
CA SER A 252 -9.29 -17.80 -14.09
C SER A 252 -8.23 -18.73 -14.70
N ALA A 253 -6.96 -18.56 -14.31
CA ALA A 253 -5.85 -19.42 -14.70
C ALA A 253 -5.67 -20.66 -13.79
N GLY A 254 -6.53 -20.86 -12.79
CA GLY A 254 -6.48 -21.97 -11.84
C GLY A 254 -5.30 -21.85 -10.84
N LEU A 255 -4.75 -20.68 -10.64
CA LEU A 255 -3.70 -20.44 -9.63
C LEU A 255 -4.32 -20.44 -8.22
N THR A 256 -3.51 -20.81 -7.23
CA THR A 256 -3.96 -20.78 -5.84
C THR A 256 -4.09 -19.35 -5.35
N VAL A 257 -5.27 -19.01 -4.81
CA VAL A 257 -5.61 -17.70 -4.24
C VAL A 257 -6.07 -17.88 -2.79
N ASP A 258 -5.54 -17.06 -1.91
CA ASP A 258 -5.94 -16.92 -0.51
C ASP A 258 -5.59 -15.50 -0.06
N ASN A 259 -6.59 -14.60 0.00
CA ASN A 259 -6.37 -13.17 0.29
C ASN A 259 -5.20 -12.58 -0.54
N GLY A 260 -5.18 -12.86 -1.83
CA GLY A 260 -4.11 -12.55 -2.78
C GLY A 260 -3.61 -13.80 -3.50
N ILE A 261 -2.71 -13.64 -4.47
CA ILE A 261 -2.11 -14.76 -5.18
C ILE A 261 -1.08 -15.42 -4.27
N VAL A 262 -1.29 -16.70 -3.97
CA VAL A 262 -0.39 -17.48 -3.11
C VAL A 262 0.94 -17.73 -3.82
N VAL A 263 2.04 -17.26 -3.22
CA VAL A 263 3.39 -17.47 -3.74
C VAL A 263 4.33 -18.01 -2.66
N ASP A 264 5.37 -18.71 -3.10
CA ASP A 264 6.45 -19.15 -2.21
C ASP A 264 7.37 -17.96 -1.80
N ASP A 265 8.45 -18.25 -1.08
CA ASP A 265 9.45 -17.25 -0.70
C ASP A 265 10.30 -16.73 -1.87
N ARG A 266 10.15 -17.30 -3.06
CA ARG A 266 10.76 -16.86 -4.31
C ARG A 266 9.79 -16.13 -5.22
N LEU A 267 8.58 -15.83 -4.70
CA LEU A 267 7.47 -15.17 -5.40
C LEU A 267 6.89 -16.00 -6.56
N ARG A 268 7.08 -17.35 -6.56
CA ARG A 268 6.48 -18.27 -7.53
C ARG A 268 5.07 -18.64 -7.10
N THR A 269 4.17 -18.70 -8.06
CA THR A 269 2.79 -19.19 -7.87
C THR A 269 2.77 -20.73 -7.87
N SER A 270 1.56 -21.30 -7.88
CA SER A 270 1.36 -22.75 -8.09
C SER A 270 1.76 -23.23 -9.50
N ALA A 271 1.96 -22.33 -10.47
CA ALA A 271 2.49 -22.62 -11.80
C ALA A 271 3.96 -22.21 -11.91
N ALA A 272 4.81 -23.09 -12.45
CA ALA A 272 6.27 -22.98 -12.38
C ALA A 272 6.87 -21.72 -13.06
N ASN A 273 6.20 -21.18 -14.08
CA ASN A 273 6.64 -20.02 -14.86
C ASN A 273 5.81 -18.76 -14.62
N ILE A 274 4.95 -18.78 -13.60
CA ILE A 274 4.14 -17.63 -13.22
C ILE A 274 4.51 -17.16 -11.80
N TYR A 275 4.75 -15.88 -11.66
CA TYR A 275 5.16 -15.19 -10.44
C TYR A 275 4.12 -14.14 -10.06
N ALA A 276 4.10 -13.70 -8.79
CA ALA A 276 3.32 -12.53 -8.40
C ALA A 276 4.12 -11.63 -7.44
N ALA A 277 3.90 -10.31 -7.54
CA ALA A 277 4.60 -9.31 -6.74
C ALA A 277 3.71 -8.09 -6.44
N GLY A 278 4.03 -7.37 -5.37
CA GLY A 278 3.29 -6.19 -4.90
C GLY A 278 2.04 -6.54 -4.10
N ASP A 279 1.05 -5.65 -4.08
CA ASP A 279 -0.14 -5.74 -3.21
C ASP A 279 -0.97 -7.02 -3.43
N VAL A 280 -0.88 -7.62 -4.62
CA VAL A 280 -1.62 -8.84 -4.99
C VAL A 280 -0.98 -10.11 -4.42
N ALA A 281 0.32 -10.09 -4.10
CA ALA A 281 1.07 -11.28 -3.70
C ALA A 281 0.88 -11.60 -2.22
N ASN A 282 0.40 -12.82 -1.92
CA ASN A 282 0.38 -13.39 -0.58
C ASN A 282 1.60 -14.33 -0.43
N ALA A 283 2.74 -13.73 -0.07
CA ALA A 283 4.04 -14.38 -0.12
C ALA A 283 4.39 -15.08 1.19
N TRP A 284 4.96 -16.29 1.09
CA TRP A 284 5.60 -16.94 2.24
C TRP A 284 6.84 -16.14 2.67
N HIS A 285 6.86 -15.71 3.94
CA HIS A 285 7.97 -14.94 4.48
C HIS A 285 8.86 -15.81 5.39
N PRO A 286 10.12 -16.08 5.03
CA PRO A 286 10.96 -17.04 5.75
C PRO A 286 11.29 -16.60 7.19
N LEU A 287 11.51 -15.31 7.44
CA LEU A 287 11.81 -14.78 8.77
C LEU A 287 10.61 -14.92 9.72
N PHE A 288 9.42 -14.54 9.28
CA PHE A 288 8.19 -14.60 10.10
C PHE A 288 7.52 -15.97 10.06
N ARG A 289 7.90 -16.86 9.13
CA ARG A 289 7.36 -18.21 8.94
C ARG A 289 5.84 -18.21 8.76
N THR A 290 5.34 -17.27 8.03
CA THR A 290 3.92 -17.08 7.71
C THR A 290 3.77 -16.44 6.33
N ARG A 291 2.56 -16.46 5.79
CA ARG A 291 2.24 -15.71 4.59
C ARG A 291 1.93 -14.27 4.93
N LEU A 292 2.48 -13.36 4.13
CA LEU A 292 2.25 -11.92 4.25
C LEU A 292 1.77 -11.37 2.91
N ARG A 293 0.64 -10.69 2.94
CA ARG A 293 0.21 -9.80 1.87
C ARG A 293 0.38 -8.36 2.37
N VAL A 294 1.27 -7.63 1.73
CA VAL A 294 1.70 -6.30 2.16
C VAL A 294 1.39 -5.28 1.06
N GLU A 295 0.53 -4.31 1.38
CA GLU A 295 0.01 -3.27 0.46
C GLU A 295 0.83 -1.96 0.54
N HIS A 296 2.14 -2.07 0.76
CA HIS A 296 3.00 -0.91 0.99
C HIS A 296 3.90 -0.64 -0.21
N TRP A 297 4.20 0.64 -0.42
CA TRP A 297 5.09 1.12 -1.47
C TRP A 297 6.42 0.35 -1.51
N ALA A 298 7.10 0.22 -0.37
CA ALA A 298 8.38 -0.49 -0.30
C ALA A 298 8.28 -1.97 -0.66
N ASN A 299 7.12 -2.62 -0.42
CA ASN A 299 6.89 -3.98 -0.83
C ASN A 299 6.86 -4.09 -2.36
N ALA A 300 6.10 -3.24 -3.04
CA ALA A 300 6.05 -3.20 -4.50
C ALA A 300 7.42 -2.86 -5.10
N LEU A 301 8.12 -1.85 -4.54
CA LEU A 301 9.46 -1.44 -4.94
C LEU A 301 10.48 -2.59 -4.91
N ASN A 302 10.38 -3.47 -3.92
CA ASN A 302 11.37 -4.52 -3.68
C ASN A 302 10.95 -5.89 -4.23
N GLN A 303 9.66 -6.24 -4.19
CA GLN A 303 9.19 -7.54 -4.72
C GLN A 303 9.26 -7.61 -6.24
N GLY A 304 8.99 -6.51 -6.96
CA GLY A 304 9.14 -6.47 -8.42
C GLY A 304 10.52 -6.95 -8.89
N PRO A 305 11.61 -6.30 -8.46
CA PRO A 305 12.97 -6.74 -8.77
C PRO A 305 13.31 -8.15 -8.28
N ALA A 306 12.82 -8.55 -7.10
CA ALA A 306 13.07 -9.89 -6.58
C ALA A 306 12.40 -10.98 -7.46
N ALA A 307 11.15 -10.75 -7.88
CA ALA A 307 10.46 -11.61 -8.82
C ALA A 307 11.18 -11.69 -10.17
N ALA A 308 11.61 -10.55 -10.72
CA ALA A 308 12.34 -10.48 -11.97
C ALA A 308 13.65 -11.31 -11.95
N ARG A 309 14.43 -11.21 -10.86
CA ARG A 309 15.63 -12.03 -10.67
C ARG A 309 15.31 -13.52 -10.58
N ASN A 310 14.21 -13.87 -9.90
CA ASN A 310 13.78 -15.26 -9.80
C ASN A 310 13.21 -15.80 -11.14
N MET A 311 12.59 -14.97 -11.97
CA MET A 311 12.23 -15.31 -13.35
C MET A 311 13.47 -15.61 -14.22
N LEU A 312 14.61 -14.98 -13.91
CA LEU A 312 15.91 -15.25 -14.53
C LEU A 312 16.62 -16.50 -13.96
N GLY A 313 16.08 -17.07 -12.87
CA GLY A 313 16.64 -18.29 -12.26
C GLY A 313 17.57 -18.03 -11.07
N ALA A 314 17.53 -16.83 -10.46
CA ALA A 314 18.39 -16.52 -9.30
C ALA A 314 18.10 -17.40 -8.07
N ASP A 315 16.88 -17.91 -7.94
CA ASP A 315 16.41 -18.80 -6.87
C ASP A 315 16.68 -18.26 -5.45
N ARG A 316 16.47 -16.95 -5.27
CA ARG A 316 16.73 -16.26 -4.00
C ARG A 316 15.42 -15.98 -3.23
N PRO A 317 15.36 -16.30 -1.93
CA PRO A 317 14.19 -15.96 -1.12
C PRO A 317 14.06 -14.45 -0.93
N TYR A 318 12.82 -13.99 -0.87
CA TYR A 318 12.46 -12.62 -0.47
C TYR A 318 12.20 -12.61 1.04
N ASP A 319 13.07 -11.96 1.80
CA ASP A 319 13.03 -11.94 3.27
C ASP A 319 13.10 -10.52 3.86
N ARG A 320 12.79 -9.50 3.05
CA ARG A 320 12.81 -8.12 3.51
C ARG A 320 11.73 -7.88 4.54
N ILE A 321 12.11 -7.28 5.65
CA ILE A 321 11.16 -6.85 6.69
C ILE A 321 10.20 -5.84 6.07
N PRO A 322 8.86 -6.02 6.24
CA PRO A 322 7.88 -5.03 5.80
C PRO A 322 8.21 -3.65 6.34
N TYR A 323 8.11 -2.66 5.47
CA TYR A 323 8.37 -1.26 5.79
C TYR A 323 7.33 -0.39 5.09
N PHE A 324 6.86 0.64 5.77
CA PHE A 324 6.07 1.72 5.18
C PHE A 324 6.27 3.03 5.93
N PHE A 325 5.80 4.10 5.32
CA PHE A 325 5.79 5.44 5.90
C PHE A 325 4.44 6.12 5.69
N SER A 326 4.14 7.11 6.51
CA SER A 326 2.99 8.00 6.34
C SER A 326 3.35 9.40 6.79
N ASP A 327 2.88 10.38 6.05
CA ASP A 327 3.04 11.80 6.38
C ASP A 327 1.65 12.42 6.49
N GLN A 328 1.35 13.05 7.62
CA GLN A 328 0.10 13.73 7.89
C GLN A 328 0.41 15.04 8.62
N TYR A 329 0.11 16.19 8.01
CA TYR A 329 0.55 17.49 8.49
C TYR A 329 2.09 17.57 8.63
N ASP A 330 2.59 17.92 9.82
CA ASP A 330 4.00 17.92 10.22
C ASP A 330 4.45 16.62 10.91
N PHE A 331 3.58 15.60 10.94
CA PHE A 331 3.85 14.32 11.56
C PHE A 331 4.23 13.27 10.50
N GLY A 332 5.53 13.01 10.39
CA GLY A 332 6.09 11.95 9.56
C GLY A 332 6.43 10.71 10.39
N MET A 333 6.16 9.52 9.85
CA MET A 333 6.47 8.26 10.51
C MET A 333 6.98 7.20 9.54
N GLU A 334 7.80 6.29 10.06
CA GLU A 334 8.21 5.06 9.41
C GLU A 334 7.92 3.87 10.32
N TYR A 335 7.45 2.78 9.75
CA TYR A 335 7.17 1.53 10.44
C TYR A 335 7.95 0.39 9.80
N SER A 336 8.56 -0.45 10.63
CA SER A 336 9.25 -1.67 10.21
C SER A 336 8.85 -2.86 11.06
N GLY A 337 8.49 -3.96 10.41
CA GLY A 337 8.17 -5.20 11.12
C GLY A 337 6.84 -5.82 10.71
N HIS A 338 6.42 -6.80 11.52
CA HIS A 338 5.14 -7.47 11.38
C HIS A 338 4.63 -7.88 12.76
N ALA A 339 3.64 -7.15 13.27
CA ALA A 339 3.04 -7.37 14.58
C ALA A 339 1.53 -7.66 14.45
N PRO A 340 1.11 -8.86 13.97
CA PRO A 340 -0.31 -9.19 13.83
C PRO A 340 -1.01 -9.37 15.17
N ARG A 341 -0.24 -9.67 16.21
CA ARG A 341 -0.65 -9.75 17.64
C ARG A 341 0.54 -9.35 18.48
N TRP A 342 0.30 -8.60 19.53
CA TRP A 342 1.31 -8.14 20.48
C TRP A 342 0.74 -8.19 21.89
N GLU A 343 1.62 -8.22 22.88
CA GLU A 343 1.25 -8.17 24.29
C GLU A 343 1.19 -6.73 24.80
N ARG A 344 2.16 -5.90 24.36
CA ARG A 344 2.24 -4.49 24.77
C ARG A 344 2.93 -3.63 23.72
N VAL A 345 2.60 -2.33 23.77
CA VAL A 345 3.31 -1.27 23.05
C VAL A 345 4.07 -0.43 24.09
N VAL A 346 5.34 -0.15 23.83
CA VAL A 346 6.17 0.72 24.66
C VAL A 346 6.70 1.88 23.84
N PHE A 347 6.87 3.03 24.48
CA PHE A 347 7.39 4.24 23.84
C PHE A 347 8.78 4.57 24.34
N ARG A 348 9.62 5.03 23.42
CA ARG A 348 10.91 5.65 23.64
C ARG A 348 10.85 7.07 23.12
N GLY A 349 11.08 8.08 23.94
CA GLY A 349 10.93 9.49 23.59
C GLY A 349 9.63 10.11 24.09
N GLN A 350 9.05 11.06 23.36
CA GLN A 350 7.97 11.92 23.82
C GLN A 350 6.75 11.86 22.90
N PRO A 351 5.82 10.89 23.10
CA PRO A 351 4.62 10.75 22.25
C PRO A 351 3.75 12.01 22.20
N ASP A 352 3.64 12.73 23.34
CA ASP A 352 2.84 13.96 23.43
C ASP A 352 3.41 15.12 22.59
N LYS A 353 4.68 15.02 22.19
CA LYS A 353 5.35 15.99 21.30
C LYS A 353 5.46 15.49 19.86
N GLY A 354 4.99 14.29 19.58
CA GLY A 354 5.15 13.67 18.27
C GLY A 354 6.58 13.24 17.92
N GLU A 355 7.48 13.12 18.90
CA GLU A 355 8.87 12.70 18.73
C GLU A 355 9.15 11.44 19.55
N PHE A 356 8.97 10.25 18.96
CA PHE A 356 9.12 8.99 19.68
C PHE A 356 9.40 7.80 18.75
N ILE A 357 9.78 6.68 19.37
CA ILE A 357 9.74 5.35 18.75
C ILE A 357 8.77 4.49 19.56
N ALA A 358 7.78 3.90 18.89
CA ALA A 358 6.92 2.88 19.47
C ALA A 358 7.42 1.50 19.09
N PHE A 359 7.42 0.55 20.04
CA PHE A 359 7.78 -0.84 19.81
C PHE A 359 6.64 -1.76 20.21
N TRP A 360 6.29 -2.70 19.33
CA TRP A 360 5.33 -3.78 19.59
C TRP A 360 6.09 -5.01 20.07
N LEU A 361 5.78 -5.46 21.28
CA LEU A 361 6.47 -6.59 21.93
C LEU A 361 5.50 -7.76 22.08
N ASP A 362 6.01 -8.99 21.89
CA ASP A 362 5.29 -10.20 22.25
C ASP A 362 5.41 -10.52 23.75
N GLY A 363 4.75 -11.63 24.21
CA GLY A 363 4.76 -12.06 25.60
C GLY A 363 6.14 -12.50 26.13
N GLU A 364 7.11 -12.74 25.25
CA GLU A 364 8.50 -13.06 25.63
C GLU A 364 9.39 -11.83 25.63
N GLY A 365 8.86 -10.64 25.28
CA GLY A 365 9.60 -9.40 25.22
C GLY A 365 10.42 -9.22 23.94
N ARG A 366 10.13 -9.95 22.87
CA ARG A 366 10.77 -9.78 21.55
C ARG A 366 10.12 -8.63 20.80
N VAL A 367 10.93 -7.83 20.09
CA VAL A 367 10.43 -6.78 19.21
C VAL A 367 9.87 -7.41 17.93
N LEU A 368 8.57 -7.21 17.70
CA LEU A 368 7.85 -7.65 16.49
C LEU A 368 7.86 -6.58 15.41
N ALA A 369 7.79 -5.31 15.83
CA ALA A 369 7.81 -4.14 14.98
C ALA A 369 8.24 -2.90 15.75
N GLY A 370 8.68 -1.88 15.04
CA GLY A 370 8.90 -0.55 15.56
C GLY A 370 8.42 0.53 14.60
N MET A 371 7.98 1.64 15.15
CA MET A 371 7.55 2.84 14.43
C MET A 371 8.28 4.05 15.00
N ASN A 372 9.07 4.73 14.20
CA ASN A 372 9.61 6.05 14.55
C ASN A 372 8.69 7.16 14.03
N ALA A 373 8.50 8.19 14.83
CA ALA A 373 7.75 9.39 14.50
C ALA A 373 8.65 10.61 14.70
N ASN A 374 8.86 11.40 13.64
CA ASN A 374 9.73 12.56 13.57
C ASN A 374 11.16 12.33 14.13
N ILE A 375 11.61 11.10 14.17
CA ILE A 375 12.96 10.65 14.49
C ILE A 375 13.45 9.84 13.29
N TRP A 376 14.56 10.22 12.68
CA TRP A 376 15.03 9.64 11.42
C TRP A 376 16.31 8.81 11.62
N ASP A 377 16.68 8.04 10.60
CA ASP A 377 17.88 7.18 10.54
C ASP A 377 17.92 6.04 11.59
N VAL A 378 16.75 5.64 12.11
CA VAL A 378 16.61 4.55 13.10
C VAL A 378 15.98 3.29 12.55
N THR A 379 15.55 3.30 11.28
CA THR A 379 14.91 2.17 10.62
C THR A 379 15.80 0.92 10.59
N GLY A 380 17.10 1.08 10.32
CA GLY A 380 18.07 -0.03 10.34
C GLY A 380 18.16 -0.71 11.71
N PRO A 381 18.49 0.01 12.77
CA PRO A 381 18.47 -0.54 14.14
C PRO A 381 17.15 -1.20 14.56
N ILE A 382 16.00 -0.63 14.17
CA ILE A 382 14.69 -1.25 14.44
C ILE A 382 14.57 -2.60 13.72
N GLN A 383 14.95 -2.65 12.44
CA GLN A 383 14.91 -3.90 11.66
C GLN A 383 15.87 -4.96 12.21
N ASP A 384 17.01 -4.57 12.75
CA ASP A 384 17.96 -5.48 13.40
C ASP A 384 17.34 -6.11 14.65
N LEU A 385 16.63 -5.33 15.49
CA LEU A 385 15.89 -5.83 16.64
C LEU A 385 14.79 -6.83 16.21
N VAL A 386 14.01 -6.50 15.18
CA VAL A 386 12.99 -7.40 14.63
C VAL A 386 13.61 -8.69 14.08
N ARG A 387 14.73 -8.60 13.40
CA ARG A 387 15.44 -9.74 12.80
C ARG A 387 16.09 -10.64 13.85
N ALA A 388 16.59 -10.06 14.93
CA ALA A 388 17.23 -10.79 16.02
C ALA A 388 16.26 -11.76 16.73
N ARG A 389 14.97 -11.42 16.80
CA ARG A 389 13.92 -12.26 17.45
C ARG A 389 14.28 -12.74 18.85
N ARG A 390 14.99 -11.91 19.61
CA ARG A 390 15.37 -12.19 20.99
C ARG A 390 14.65 -11.26 21.95
N PRO A 391 14.38 -11.71 23.20
CA PRO A 391 13.90 -10.82 24.24
C PRO A 391 14.84 -9.64 24.45
N VAL A 392 14.28 -8.46 24.63
CA VAL A 392 15.03 -7.23 24.94
C VAL A 392 14.69 -6.76 26.35
N ASP A 393 15.66 -6.14 27.01
CA ASP A 393 15.40 -5.41 28.23
C ASP A 393 14.61 -4.15 27.92
N VAL A 394 13.38 -4.08 28.44
CA VAL A 394 12.43 -3.02 28.11
C VAL A 394 12.84 -1.67 28.69
N ASP A 395 13.45 -1.65 29.87
CA ASP A 395 13.92 -0.39 30.47
C ASP A 395 15.02 0.20 29.61
N ARG A 396 15.93 -0.63 29.06
CA ARG A 396 16.96 -0.20 28.12
C ARG A 396 16.37 0.18 26.74
N LEU A 397 15.35 -0.52 26.28
CA LEU A 397 14.69 -0.23 24.99
C LEU A 397 14.01 1.13 25.01
N THR A 398 13.42 1.51 26.13
CA THR A 398 12.69 2.78 26.30
C THR A 398 13.57 3.95 26.71
N ASP A 399 14.81 3.71 27.15
CA ASP A 399 15.77 4.74 27.54
C ASP A 399 16.42 5.40 26.31
N PRO A 400 16.18 6.70 26.02
CA PRO A 400 16.76 7.40 24.88
C PRO A 400 18.30 7.46 24.90
N GLU A 401 18.93 7.33 26.06
CA GLU A 401 20.41 7.39 26.20
C GLU A 401 21.08 6.06 25.79
N VAL A 402 20.34 4.95 25.69
CA VAL A 402 20.87 3.65 25.28
C VAL A 402 20.83 3.53 23.76
N PRO A 403 21.96 3.36 23.02
CA PRO A 403 21.92 3.17 21.58
C PRO A 403 21.14 1.91 21.18
N LEU A 404 20.21 2.03 20.20
CA LEU A 404 19.38 0.92 19.74
C LEU A 404 20.23 -0.22 19.18
N GLU A 405 21.32 0.06 18.50
CA GLU A 405 22.26 -0.90 17.93
C GLU A 405 22.83 -1.83 19.00
N SER A 406 23.03 -1.32 20.22
CA SER A 406 23.55 -2.11 21.34
C SER A 406 22.58 -3.17 21.85
N LEU A 407 21.28 -3.05 21.54
CA LEU A 407 20.23 -3.94 21.99
C LEU A 407 20.03 -5.15 21.07
N ALA A 408 20.43 -5.06 19.81
CA ALA A 408 20.34 -6.16 18.85
C ALA A 408 21.45 -7.22 19.03
N VAL A 409 22.55 -6.87 19.69
CA VAL A 409 23.79 -7.68 19.79
C VAL A 409 23.91 -8.43 21.13
N SER A 410 23.13 -8.05 22.12
CA SER A 410 23.20 -8.58 23.50
C SER A 410 22.41 -9.88 23.74
#